data_6d9fb90366a14179df747841b62a13af
#
_entry.id   6d9fb90366a14179df747841b62a13af
#
_cell.length_a   1.000
_cell.length_b   1.000
_cell.length_c   1.000
_cell.angle_alpha   90.00
_cell.angle_beta   90.00
_cell.angle_gamma   90.00
#
_symmetry.space_group_name_H-M   'P 1'
#
loop_
_entity.id
_entity.type
_entity.pdbx_description
1 polymer ?
#
loop_
_entity_poly.entity_id
_entity_poly.type
_entity_poly.pdbx_seq_one_letter_code
_entity_poly.pdbx_strand_id
1 'polypeptide(L)'
;MCVAKLVDTTVVPKSNANSQEIAGQTKSMQDPAVSAKLTGTDTSLAQKAGSLSMPLVRKRLNNRNLSSAAKEINMASCRPGTGKQYHSYLAHWEKFCAQKAILAEDASVENGIDVLASLYEDGLGYSAINTARSALSSILTLPGNVTFGNHLLVTRFLKGVFKLKPSLPRYNRIWDVSVVLGHLKTLEPVYALDLKALTLKLTMLLCLLTGQRCQTLSKLDITLMQKLPRKYVFTIGKKLKTTRPG
;
A
#
# COMPACT_ATOMS: atom_id res chain seq x y z
N MET A 1 -14.83 -20.99 33.68
CA MET A 1 -14.73 -21.16 32.21
C MET A 1 -15.36 -19.93 31.55
N CYS A 2 -14.58 -18.96 31.16
CA CYS A 2 -15.07 -17.81 30.39
C CYS A 2 -14.84 -18.10 28.92
N VAL A 3 -15.92 -18.36 28.18
CA VAL A 3 -15.90 -18.49 26.71
C VAL A 3 -15.88 -17.09 26.13
N ALA A 4 -14.74 -16.66 25.59
CA ALA A 4 -14.66 -15.44 24.79
C ALA A 4 -15.32 -15.70 23.43
N LYS A 5 -16.54 -15.23 23.23
CA LYS A 5 -17.16 -15.15 21.92
C LYS A 5 -16.46 -14.04 21.15
N LEU A 6 -15.73 -14.39 20.08
CA LEU A 6 -15.27 -13.42 19.09
C LEU A 6 -16.51 -12.74 18.48
N VAL A 7 -16.65 -11.45 18.73
CA VAL A 7 -17.61 -10.60 18.03
C VAL A 7 -16.88 -10.06 16.82
N ASP A 8 -17.47 -10.28 15.66
CA ASP A 8 -17.02 -9.82 14.33
C ASP A 8 -16.73 -8.32 14.38
N THR A 9 -15.46 -7.93 14.31
CA THR A 9 -15.04 -6.54 14.24
C THR A 9 -15.08 -6.10 12.77
N THR A 10 -16.25 -5.79 12.26
CA THR A 10 -16.43 -5.20 10.94
C THR A 10 -15.95 -3.75 10.98
N VAL A 11 -14.78 -3.50 10.44
CA VAL A 11 -14.28 -2.15 10.17
C VAL A 11 -14.90 -1.69 8.85
N VAL A 12 -15.97 -0.90 8.93
CA VAL A 12 -16.66 -0.34 7.75
C VAL A 12 -15.97 0.95 7.31
N PRO A 13 -15.47 1.05 6.08
CA PRO A 13 -15.01 2.33 5.53
C PRO A 13 -16.22 3.22 5.24
N LYS A 14 -16.12 4.51 5.60
CA LYS A 14 -17.16 5.50 5.30
C LYS A 14 -17.25 5.71 3.78
N SER A 15 -18.33 5.27 3.15
CA SER A 15 -18.67 5.64 1.78
C SER A 15 -19.29 7.05 1.81
N ASN A 16 -18.82 7.97 0.95
CA ASN A 16 -19.51 9.20 0.65
C ASN A 16 -20.78 8.85 -0.14
N ALA A 17 -21.91 8.82 0.54
CA ALA A 17 -23.19 8.77 -0.11
C ALA A 17 -23.57 10.19 -0.53
N ASN A 18 -23.56 10.44 -1.83
CA ASN A 18 -24.23 11.57 -2.46
C ASN A 18 -25.73 11.28 -2.42
N SER A 19 -26.48 12.00 -1.62
CA SER A 19 -27.95 11.96 -1.65
C SER A 19 -28.47 13.17 -2.37
N GLN A 20 -29.14 12.91 -3.49
CA GLN A 20 -29.97 13.88 -4.21
C GLN A 20 -31.23 14.25 -3.41
N GLU A 21 -31.49 15.54 -3.43
CA GLU A 21 -32.74 16.31 -3.41
C GLU A 21 -34.06 15.69 -2.90
N ILE A 22 -34.65 16.42 -1.95
CA ILE A 22 -36.06 16.78 -1.98
C ILE A 22 -36.21 18.24 -1.52
N ALA A 23 -36.90 19.02 -2.35
CA ALA A 23 -37.18 20.44 -2.20
C ALA A 23 -38.13 20.75 -1.03
N GLY A 24 -37.85 21.83 -0.31
CA GLY A 24 -38.77 22.43 0.66
C GLY A 24 -38.32 23.86 0.99
N GLN A 25 -38.99 24.85 0.44
CA GLN A 25 -38.79 26.27 0.66
C GLN A 25 -39.04 26.66 2.12
N THR A 26 -38.21 27.52 2.70
CA THR A 26 -38.60 28.77 3.39
C THR A 26 -37.42 29.64 3.84
N LYS A 27 -37.42 30.88 3.34
CA LYS A 27 -36.99 32.19 3.86
C LYS A 27 -35.70 32.37 4.67
N SER A 28 -34.80 33.08 4.02
CA SER A 28 -34.11 34.33 4.36
C SER A 28 -33.86 34.67 5.83
N MET A 29 -32.57 34.76 6.19
CA MET A 29 -32.00 35.91 6.93
C MET A 29 -30.52 36.05 6.57
N GLN A 30 -30.15 37.27 6.17
CA GLN A 30 -28.80 37.75 5.86
C GLN A 30 -28.02 38.01 7.15
N ASP A 31 -26.73 37.78 7.16
CA ASP A 31 -25.56 38.63 7.30
C ASP A 31 -24.44 38.00 8.13
N PRO A 32 -23.19 38.49 8.10
CA PRO A 32 -22.34 38.85 6.98
C PRO A 32 -20.97 38.09 6.96
N ALA A 33 -20.25 38.35 5.90
CA ALA A 33 -18.91 37.87 5.58
C ALA A 33 -17.87 37.99 6.71
N VAL A 34 -17.13 36.88 6.93
CA VAL A 34 -15.74 36.95 7.38
C VAL A 34 -14.87 36.19 6.37
N SER A 35 -14.25 36.98 5.53
CA SER A 35 -13.19 36.53 4.61
C SER A 35 -11.95 36.16 5.43
N ALA A 36 -11.68 34.89 5.60
CA ALA A 36 -10.38 34.44 6.05
C ALA A 36 -9.61 33.87 4.86
N LYS A 37 -8.68 34.68 4.36
CA LYS A 37 -7.61 34.27 3.46
C LYS A 37 -6.85 33.10 4.08
N LEU A 38 -7.02 31.89 3.54
CA LEU A 38 -6.05 30.81 3.67
C LEU A 38 -5.10 30.88 2.48
N THR A 39 -4.06 31.69 2.63
CA THR A 39 -2.90 31.65 1.76
C THR A 39 -1.92 30.60 2.27
N GLY A 40 -1.61 29.64 1.40
CA GLY A 40 -0.28 29.06 1.31
C GLY A 40 0.09 28.00 2.33
N THR A 41 0.10 26.73 1.91
CA THR A 41 1.18 25.75 2.19
C THR A 41 0.91 24.33 1.67
N ASP A 42 0.02 24.12 0.70
CA ASP A 42 -0.19 22.77 0.16
C ASP A 42 0.61 22.43 -1.12
N THR A 43 1.37 23.40 -1.67
CA THR A 43 2.15 23.17 -2.90
C THR A 43 3.46 22.39 -2.66
N SER A 44 3.98 22.35 -1.45
CA SER A 44 5.27 21.69 -1.17
C SER A 44 5.18 20.17 -1.00
N LEU A 45 4.02 19.64 -0.60
CA LEU A 45 3.81 18.19 -0.43
C LEU A 45 3.54 17.49 -1.76
N ALA A 46 2.86 18.14 -2.70
CA ALA A 46 2.66 17.63 -4.05
C ALA A 46 3.97 17.62 -4.86
N GLN A 47 4.83 18.62 -4.68
CA GLN A 47 6.16 18.65 -5.33
C GLN A 47 7.13 17.61 -4.75
N LYS A 48 7.08 17.28 -3.44
CA LYS A 48 7.86 16.18 -2.85
C LYS A 48 7.38 14.79 -3.28
N ALA A 49 6.10 14.62 -3.57
CA ALA A 49 5.58 13.37 -4.14
C ALA A 49 6.02 13.17 -5.61
N GLY A 50 6.25 14.25 -6.36
CA GLY A 50 6.70 14.22 -7.75
C GLY A 50 8.15 13.78 -7.98
N SER A 51 9.03 13.86 -6.96
CA SER A 51 10.46 13.57 -7.12
C SER A 51 10.84 12.09 -6.95
N LEU A 52 9.92 11.22 -6.59
CA LEU A 52 10.09 9.75 -6.55
C LEU A 52 9.47 9.06 -7.76
N SER A 53 9.36 9.79 -8.85
CA SER A 53 8.74 9.32 -10.08
C SER A 53 9.62 8.26 -10.74
N MET A 54 8.99 7.14 -11.12
CA MET A 54 9.57 6.12 -11.99
C MET A 54 9.77 6.76 -13.39
N PRO A 55 10.99 7.19 -13.76
CA PRO A 55 11.20 8.00 -14.96
C PRO A 55 10.77 7.26 -16.22
N LEU A 56 11.04 5.96 -16.31
CA LEU A 56 10.64 5.12 -17.44
C LEU A 56 9.11 5.00 -17.59
N VAL A 57 8.39 4.86 -16.48
CA VAL A 57 6.91 4.80 -16.53
C VAL A 57 6.35 6.16 -16.99
N ARG A 58 6.92 7.25 -16.51
CA ARG A 58 6.54 8.60 -16.93
C ARG A 58 6.86 8.82 -18.41
N LYS A 59 8.05 8.44 -18.86
CA LYS A 59 8.46 8.50 -20.27
C LYS A 59 7.49 7.74 -21.16
N ARG A 60 7.13 6.52 -20.77
CA ARG A 60 6.15 5.70 -21.50
C ARG A 60 4.76 6.33 -21.57
N LEU A 61 4.28 6.95 -20.47
CA LEU A 61 2.99 7.67 -20.49
C LEU A 61 3.06 8.91 -21.37
N ASN A 62 4.23 9.57 -21.45
CA ASN A 62 4.43 10.75 -22.31
C ASN A 62 4.37 10.40 -23.80
N ASN A 63 4.83 9.21 -24.18
CA ASN A 63 4.76 8.70 -25.56
C ASN A 63 3.32 8.29 -25.98
N ARG A 64 2.35 8.31 -25.03
CA ARG A 64 0.95 8.09 -25.34
C ARG A 64 0.20 9.40 -25.52
N ASN A 65 -0.74 9.42 -26.46
CA ASN A 65 -1.61 10.58 -26.73
C ASN A 65 -2.65 10.77 -25.60
N LEU A 66 -2.17 10.99 -24.38
CA LEU A 66 -2.99 11.27 -23.20
C LEU A 66 -2.86 12.75 -22.82
N SER A 67 -3.96 13.33 -22.32
CA SER A 67 -3.90 14.67 -21.71
C SER A 67 -2.97 14.69 -20.49
N SER A 68 -2.43 15.87 -20.14
CA SER A 68 -1.58 16.03 -18.95
C SER A 68 -2.28 15.53 -17.68
N ALA A 69 -3.55 15.88 -17.49
CA ALA A 69 -4.34 15.42 -16.35
C ALA A 69 -4.46 13.88 -16.31
N ALA A 70 -4.72 13.23 -17.46
CA ALA A 70 -4.79 11.78 -17.53
C ALA A 70 -3.45 11.10 -17.20
N LYS A 71 -2.33 11.69 -17.61
CA LYS A 71 -0.98 11.21 -17.26
C LYS A 71 -0.73 11.27 -15.76
N GLU A 72 -1.05 12.39 -15.10
CA GLU A 72 -0.89 12.54 -13.66
C GLU A 72 -1.79 11.59 -12.85
N ILE A 73 -3.04 11.40 -13.28
CA ILE A 73 -3.97 10.44 -12.64
C ILE A 73 -3.41 9.00 -12.77
N ASN A 74 -2.90 8.63 -13.95
CA ASN A 74 -2.25 7.32 -14.15
C ASN A 74 -1.03 7.15 -13.25
N MET A 75 -0.17 8.17 -13.15
CA MET A 75 0.98 8.13 -12.24
C MET A 75 0.58 8.01 -10.78
N ALA A 76 -0.51 8.64 -10.36
CA ALA A 76 -1.05 8.54 -9.00
C ALA A 76 -1.53 7.12 -8.62
N SER A 77 -1.75 6.22 -9.59
CA SER A 77 -2.04 4.81 -9.35
C SER A 77 -0.87 4.08 -8.69
N CYS A 78 0.34 4.56 -8.93
CA CYS A 78 1.57 4.00 -8.36
C CYS A 78 1.82 4.55 -6.95
N ARG A 79 1.78 3.69 -5.95
CA ARG A 79 2.09 4.09 -4.57
C ARG A 79 3.56 4.49 -4.44
N PRO A 80 3.91 5.52 -3.63
CA PRO A 80 5.30 5.95 -3.45
C PRO A 80 6.25 4.81 -3.03
N GLY A 81 5.78 3.91 -2.15
CA GLY A 81 6.56 2.74 -1.73
C GLY A 81 6.84 1.74 -2.86
N THR A 82 5.90 1.58 -3.80
CA THR A 82 6.09 0.75 -4.99
C THR A 82 7.12 1.37 -5.92
N GLY A 83 7.06 2.68 -6.12
CA GLY A 83 8.04 3.40 -6.93
C GLY A 83 9.47 3.23 -6.40
N LYS A 84 9.67 3.33 -5.08
CA LYS A 84 10.97 3.07 -4.45
C LYS A 84 11.47 1.65 -4.69
N GLN A 85 10.60 0.66 -4.56
CA GLN A 85 10.97 -0.75 -4.79
C GLN A 85 11.31 -1.02 -6.26
N TYR A 86 10.60 -0.41 -7.21
CA TYR A 86 10.82 -0.63 -8.62
C TYR A 86 12.05 0.11 -9.16
N HIS A 87 12.44 1.20 -8.53
CA HIS A 87 13.52 2.06 -9.03
C HIS A 87 14.82 1.30 -9.30
N SER A 88 15.28 0.47 -8.36
CA SER A 88 16.52 -0.30 -8.53
C SER A 88 16.45 -1.30 -9.68
N TYR A 89 15.31 -1.97 -9.84
CA TYR A 89 15.12 -2.94 -10.92
C TYR A 89 14.98 -2.27 -12.29
N LEU A 90 14.34 -1.11 -12.35
CA LEU A 90 14.24 -0.32 -13.58
C LEU A 90 15.58 0.30 -13.98
N ALA A 91 16.39 0.73 -13.00
CA ALA A 91 17.75 1.19 -13.29
C ALA A 91 18.65 0.03 -13.81
N HIS A 92 18.49 -1.18 -13.24
CA HIS A 92 19.18 -2.36 -13.76
C HIS A 92 18.74 -2.69 -15.20
N TRP A 93 17.46 -2.57 -15.49
CA TRP A 93 16.90 -2.71 -16.84
C TRP A 93 17.47 -1.68 -17.82
N GLU A 94 17.53 -0.40 -17.45
CA GLU A 94 18.13 0.66 -18.31
C GLU A 94 19.58 0.37 -18.64
N LYS A 95 20.36 -0.07 -17.63
CA LYS A 95 21.75 -0.46 -17.83
C LYS A 95 21.89 -1.64 -18.81
N PHE A 96 21.07 -2.66 -18.64
CA PHE A 96 21.04 -3.82 -19.54
C PHE A 96 20.69 -3.41 -20.99
N CYS A 97 19.67 -2.58 -21.17
CA CYS A 97 19.27 -2.08 -22.48
C CYS A 97 20.38 -1.25 -23.14
N ALA A 98 21.06 -0.39 -22.38
CA ALA A 98 22.19 0.38 -22.87
C ALA A 98 23.35 -0.53 -23.33
N GLN A 99 23.67 -1.58 -22.58
CA GLN A 99 24.72 -2.55 -22.94
C GLN A 99 24.40 -3.34 -24.21
N LYS A 100 23.12 -3.63 -24.44
CA LYS A 100 22.63 -4.37 -25.61
C LYS A 100 22.27 -3.47 -26.80
N ALA A 101 22.38 -2.14 -26.66
CA ALA A 101 21.96 -1.14 -27.64
C ALA A 101 20.49 -1.30 -28.09
N ILE A 102 19.60 -1.64 -27.17
CA ILE A 102 18.14 -1.79 -27.39
C ILE A 102 17.35 -0.67 -26.69
N LEU A 103 16.22 -0.31 -27.26
CA LEU A 103 15.30 0.64 -26.64
C LEU A 103 14.57 -0.07 -25.48
N ALA A 104 14.57 0.55 -24.31
CA ALA A 104 13.96 -0.02 -23.11
C ALA A 104 12.45 -0.29 -23.24
N GLU A 105 11.79 0.34 -24.19
CA GLU A 105 10.34 0.28 -24.42
C GLU A 105 9.96 -0.83 -25.43
N ASP A 106 10.88 -1.18 -26.35
CA ASP A 106 10.67 -2.10 -27.47
C ASP A 106 11.38 -3.44 -27.30
N ALA A 107 11.90 -3.67 -26.09
CA ALA A 107 12.62 -4.90 -25.80
C ALA A 107 11.68 -6.11 -25.77
N SER A 108 12.21 -7.24 -26.20
CA SER A 108 11.48 -8.50 -26.29
C SER A 108 11.24 -9.15 -24.92
N VAL A 109 10.42 -10.18 -24.88
CA VAL A 109 10.18 -10.96 -23.65
C VAL A 109 11.45 -11.68 -23.21
N GLU A 110 12.27 -12.12 -24.13
CA GLU A 110 13.56 -12.79 -23.88
C GLU A 110 14.53 -11.86 -23.16
N ASN A 111 14.67 -10.61 -23.61
CA ASN A 111 15.49 -9.61 -22.92
C ASN A 111 15.04 -9.38 -21.48
N GLY A 112 13.73 -9.33 -21.24
CA GLY A 112 13.19 -9.22 -19.88
C GLY A 112 13.50 -10.44 -19.03
N ILE A 113 13.45 -11.66 -19.59
CA ILE A 113 13.81 -12.89 -18.88
C ILE A 113 15.31 -12.93 -18.59
N ASP A 114 16.16 -12.50 -19.54
CA ASP A 114 17.62 -12.44 -19.34
C ASP A 114 17.98 -11.53 -18.15
N VAL A 115 17.31 -10.40 -18.00
CA VAL A 115 17.49 -9.53 -16.82
C VAL A 115 17.02 -10.22 -15.54
N LEU A 116 15.90 -10.94 -15.57
CA LEU A 116 15.48 -11.70 -14.39
C LEU A 116 16.46 -12.85 -14.06
N ALA A 117 17.07 -13.46 -15.08
CA ALA A 117 18.08 -14.49 -14.93
C ALA A 117 19.37 -13.93 -14.30
N SER A 118 19.86 -12.78 -14.79
CA SER A 118 21.04 -12.14 -14.19
C SER A 118 20.81 -11.79 -12.72
N LEU A 119 19.62 -11.30 -12.36
CA LEU A 119 19.27 -11.04 -10.95
C LEU A 119 19.24 -12.32 -10.10
N TYR A 120 18.87 -13.45 -10.69
CA TYR A 120 18.93 -14.75 -10.03
C TYR A 120 20.38 -15.22 -9.81
N GLU A 121 21.26 -15.04 -10.80
CA GLU A 121 22.70 -15.31 -10.73
C GLU A 121 23.39 -14.44 -9.69
N ASP A 122 22.98 -13.15 -9.56
CA ASP A 122 23.39 -12.24 -8.49
C ASP A 122 22.92 -12.67 -7.09
N GLY A 123 22.24 -13.82 -6.99
CA GLY A 123 21.83 -14.40 -5.72
C GLY A 123 20.46 -13.97 -5.19
N LEU A 124 19.69 -13.17 -5.94
CA LEU A 124 18.37 -12.72 -5.49
C LEU A 124 17.40 -13.91 -5.41
N GLY A 125 16.54 -13.89 -4.38
CA GLY A 125 15.50 -14.91 -4.18
C GLY A 125 14.21 -14.60 -4.93
N TYR A 126 13.30 -15.58 -4.96
CA TYR A 126 12.02 -15.53 -5.64
C TYR A 126 11.23 -14.23 -5.40
N SER A 127 11.16 -13.75 -4.15
CA SER A 127 10.39 -12.54 -3.82
C SER A 127 10.94 -11.30 -4.52
N ALA A 128 12.26 -11.15 -4.59
CA ALA A 128 12.94 -10.03 -5.26
C ALA A 128 12.73 -10.09 -6.78
N ILE A 129 12.93 -11.28 -7.38
CA ILE A 129 12.73 -11.51 -8.82
C ILE A 129 11.26 -11.29 -9.22
N ASN A 130 10.31 -11.71 -8.40
CA ASN A 130 8.89 -11.43 -8.63
C ASN A 130 8.56 -9.92 -8.55
N THR A 131 9.28 -9.17 -7.71
CA THR A 131 9.18 -7.70 -7.67
C THR A 131 9.79 -7.09 -8.94
N ALA A 132 10.95 -7.56 -9.40
CA ALA A 132 11.56 -7.14 -10.67
C ALA A 132 10.63 -7.42 -11.85
N ARG A 133 10.01 -8.61 -11.93
CA ARG A 133 8.98 -8.92 -12.92
C ARG A 133 7.86 -7.88 -12.93
N SER A 134 7.36 -7.51 -11.74
CA SER A 134 6.29 -6.53 -11.63
C SER A 134 6.75 -5.13 -12.06
N ALA A 135 8.00 -4.76 -11.77
CA ALA A 135 8.61 -3.53 -12.25
C ALA A 135 8.70 -3.50 -13.78
N LEU A 136 9.23 -4.55 -14.41
CA LEU A 136 9.30 -4.66 -15.87
C LEU A 136 7.92 -4.67 -16.53
N SER A 137 6.93 -5.32 -15.92
CA SER A 137 5.54 -5.32 -16.41
C SER A 137 4.92 -3.91 -16.44
N SER A 138 5.42 -2.98 -15.63
CA SER A 138 4.92 -1.60 -15.64
C SER A 138 5.39 -0.80 -16.86
N ILE A 139 6.47 -1.26 -17.54
CA ILE A 139 7.06 -0.57 -18.70
C ILE A 139 6.97 -1.39 -19.99
N LEU A 140 7.01 -2.72 -19.92
CA LEU A 140 6.97 -3.58 -21.10
C LEU A 140 5.53 -4.01 -21.42
N THR A 141 5.10 -3.76 -22.64
CA THR A 141 3.88 -4.33 -23.22
C THR A 141 4.27 -5.12 -24.46
N LEU A 142 3.89 -6.37 -24.47
CA LEU A 142 4.16 -7.27 -25.58
C LEU A 142 3.06 -7.17 -26.65
N PRO A 143 3.29 -7.65 -27.87
CA PRO A 143 2.26 -7.74 -28.89
C PRO A 143 0.99 -8.40 -28.34
N GLY A 144 -0.17 -8.00 -28.80
CA GLY A 144 -1.46 -8.49 -28.29
C GLY A 144 -1.89 -7.92 -26.95
N ASN A 145 -1.30 -6.79 -26.50
CA ASN A 145 -1.61 -6.16 -25.19
C ASN A 145 -1.34 -7.05 -23.96
N VAL A 146 -0.51 -8.06 -24.12
CA VAL A 146 -0.09 -8.91 -23.01
C VAL A 146 0.95 -8.19 -22.18
N THR A 147 0.74 -8.08 -20.87
CA THR A 147 1.77 -7.53 -19.97
C THR A 147 2.91 -8.54 -19.84
N PHE A 148 4.16 -8.06 -19.78
CA PHE A 148 5.34 -8.91 -19.60
C PHE A 148 5.16 -9.96 -18.50
N GLY A 149 4.65 -9.55 -17.33
CA GLY A 149 4.47 -10.46 -16.19
C GLY A 149 3.45 -11.58 -16.38
N ASN A 150 2.54 -11.46 -17.35
CA ASN A 150 1.53 -12.46 -17.66
C ASN A 150 1.92 -13.38 -18.83
N HIS A 151 3.07 -13.12 -19.46
CA HIS A 151 3.54 -13.96 -20.54
C HIS A 151 3.89 -15.36 -20.05
N LEU A 152 3.59 -16.39 -20.86
CA LEU A 152 3.75 -17.80 -20.50
C LEU A 152 5.19 -18.14 -20.09
N LEU A 153 6.17 -17.66 -20.86
CA LEU A 153 7.59 -17.91 -20.57
C LEU A 153 8.02 -17.30 -19.24
N VAL A 154 7.59 -16.07 -18.94
CA VAL A 154 7.89 -15.37 -17.68
C VAL A 154 7.25 -16.11 -16.50
N THR A 155 6.02 -16.57 -16.65
CA THR A 155 5.33 -17.36 -15.62
C THR A 155 6.04 -18.71 -15.37
N ARG A 156 6.50 -19.37 -16.43
CA ARG A 156 7.28 -20.62 -16.32
C ARG A 156 8.64 -20.36 -15.67
N PHE A 157 9.33 -19.30 -16.05
CA PHE A 157 10.60 -18.88 -15.46
C PHE A 157 10.45 -18.70 -13.94
N LEU A 158 9.45 -17.95 -13.49
CA LEU A 158 9.21 -17.74 -12.05
C LEU A 158 8.88 -19.03 -11.29
N LYS A 159 8.14 -19.95 -11.92
CA LYS A 159 7.92 -21.28 -11.33
C LYS A 159 9.24 -22.05 -11.18
N GLY A 160 10.14 -21.93 -12.15
CA GLY A 160 11.49 -22.49 -12.09
C GLY A 160 12.29 -21.89 -10.93
N VAL A 161 12.36 -20.57 -10.85
CA VAL A 161 13.04 -19.86 -9.76
C VAL A 161 12.49 -20.28 -8.38
N PHE A 162 11.17 -20.40 -8.23
CA PHE A 162 10.57 -20.86 -6.98
C PHE A 162 10.97 -22.29 -6.60
N LYS A 163 11.08 -23.19 -7.59
CA LYS A 163 11.52 -24.58 -7.35
C LYS A 163 12.99 -24.66 -6.98
N LEU A 164 13.85 -23.89 -7.65
CA LEU A 164 15.29 -23.90 -7.43
C LEU A 164 15.69 -23.17 -6.14
N LYS A 165 15.00 -22.06 -5.81
CA LYS A 165 15.27 -21.24 -4.63
C LYS A 165 13.95 -20.82 -3.96
N PRO A 166 13.28 -21.74 -3.25
CA PRO A 166 12.00 -21.46 -2.61
C PRO A 166 12.15 -20.40 -1.54
N SER A 167 11.10 -19.56 -1.40
CA SER A 167 11.03 -18.63 -0.28
C SER A 167 10.80 -19.43 1.01
N LEU A 168 11.80 -19.45 1.87
CA LEU A 168 11.66 -20.06 3.19
C LEU A 168 10.77 -19.19 4.09
N PRO A 169 10.05 -19.80 5.04
CA PRO A 169 9.30 -19.07 6.05
C PRO A 169 10.24 -18.13 6.82
N ARG A 170 9.81 -16.90 7.05
CA ARG A 170 10.62 -15.92 7.79
C ARG A 170 10.87 -16.34 9.23
N TYR A 171 9.97 -17.12 9.80
CA TYR A 171 9.99 -17.56 11.18
C TYR A 171 9.84 -19.08 11.27
N ASN A 172 10.73 -19.73 12.00
CA ASN A 172 10.68 -21.17 12.26
C ASN A 172 9.74 -21.52 13.40
N ARG A 173 9.41 -20.54 14.25
CA ARG A 173 8.53 -20.71 15.40
C ARG A 173 7.59 -19.51 15.53
N ILE A 174 6.39 -19.78 15.96
CA ILE A 174 5.44 -18.75 16.39
C ILE A 174 5.66 -18.57 17.89
N TRP A 175 5.73 -17.32 18.35
CA TRP A 175 5.84 -16.99 19.77
C TRP A 175 4.56 -17.41 20.52
N ASP A 176 4.73 -17.79 21.80
CA ASP A 176 3.63 -18.21 22.64
C ASP A 176 2.85 -16.99 23.16
N VAL A 177 1.58 -16.92 22.78
CA VAL A 177 0.65 -15.86 23.18
C VAL A 177 0.48 -15.84 24.70
N SER A 178 0.53 -16.99 25.39
CA SER A 178 0.35 -17.11 26.83
C SER A 178 1.42 -16.35 27.60
N VAL A 179 2.67 -16.38 27.12
CA VAL A 179 3.80 -15.64 27.72
C VAL A 179 3.55 -14.14 27.64
N VAL A 180 3.08 -13.66 26.48
CA VAL A 180 2.79 -12.22 26.29
C VAL A 180 1.61 -11.80 27.17
N LEU A 181 0.54 -12.60 27.21
CA LEU A 181 -0.61 -12.32 28.07
C LEU A 181 -0.23 -12.35 29.56
N GLY A 182 0.65 -13.27 29.96
CA GLY A 182 1.24 -13.31 31.31
C GLY A 182 1.95 -12.01 31.65
N HIS A 183 2.83 -11.53 30.75
CA HIS A 183 3.51 -10.25 30.95
C HIS A 183 2.52 -9.07 30.98
N LEU A 184 1.53 -9.02 30.09
CA LEU A 184 0.54 -7.93 30.09
C LEU A 184 -0.31 -7.91 31.39
N LYS A 185 -0.51 -9.04 32.06
CA LYS A 185 -1.16 -9.11 33.38
C LYS A 185 -0.31 -8.49 34.47
N THR A 186 1.01 -8.58 34.41
CA THR A 186 1.89 -7.95 35.43
C THR A 186 1.88 -6.41 35.36
N LEU A 187 1.43 -5.84 34.24
CA LEU A 187 1.27 -4.41 34.06
C LEU A 187 -0.04 -3.90 34.68
N GLU A 188 -0.18 -4.06 35.99
CA GLU A 188 -1.32 -3.62 36.80
C GLU A 188 -0.85 -2.98 38.10
N PRO A 189 -1.64 -2.10 38.70
CA PRO A 189 -2.94 -1.59 38.22
C PRO A 189 -2.77 -0.59 37.05
N VAL A 190 -3.76 -0.57 36.15
CA VAL A 190 -3.70 0.25 34.91
C VAL A 190 -3.51 1.75 35.16
N TYR A 191 -4.07 2.26 36.25
CA TYR A 191 -3.96 3.69 36.64
C TYR A 191 -2.56 4.09 37.13
N ALA A 192 -1.71 3.11 37.51
CA ALA A 192 -0.34 3.37 37.95
C ALA A 192 0.67 3.31 36.79
N LEU A 193 0.24 2.92 35.59
CA LEU A 193 1.12 2.85 34.44
C LEU A 193 1.39 4.24 33.88
N ASP A 194 2.64 4.48 33.47
CA ASP A 194 2.97 5.64 32.67
C ASP A 194 2.30 5.56 31.27
N LEU A 195 2.21 6.69 30.57
CA LEU A 195 1.56 6.76 29.26
C LEU A 195 2.16 5.80 28.24
N LYS A 196 3.48 5.58 28.29
CA LYS A 196 4.17 4.67 27.38
C LYS A 196 3.78 3.22 27.63
N ALA A 197 3.84 2.76 28.88
CA ALA A 197 3.48 1.39 29.26
C ALA A 197 2.00 1.10 28.98
N LEU A 198 1.12 2.06 29.28
CA LEU A 198 -0.31 1.98 28.99
C LEU A 198 -0.56 1.86 27.47
N THR A 199 0.11 2.70 26.68
CA THR A 199 -0.03 2.67 25.21
C THR A 199 0.45 1.34 24.63
N LEU A 200 1.59 0.82 25.09
CA LEU A 200 2.11 -0.46 24.64
C LEU A 200 1.19 -1.62 25.03
N LYS A 201 0.69 -1.64 26.27
CA LYS A 201 -0.28 -2.63 26.74
C LYS A 201 -1.54 -2.61 25.87
N LEU A 202 -2.15 -1.44 25.68
CA LEU A 202 -3.36 -1.28 24.86
C LEU A 202 -3.13 -1.71 23.40
N THR A 203 -2.04 -1.26 22.81
CA THR A 203 -1.70 -1.60 21.41
C THR A 203 -1.54 -3.10 21.24
N MET A 204 -0.84 -3.76 22.16
CA MET A 204 -0.64 -5.20 22.09
C MET A 204 -1.94 -5.97 22.25
N LEU A 205 -2.80 -5.57 23.20
CA LEU A 205 -4.13 -6.18 23.38
C LEU A 205 -4.99 -6.00 22.12
N LEU A 206 -5.00 -4.82 21.53
CA LEU A 206 -5.73 -4.57 20.28
C LEU A 206 -5.16 -5.40 19.10
N CYS A 207 -3.84 -5.55 19.00
CA CYS A 207 -3.23 -6.43 18.00
C CYS A 207 -3.68 -7.89 18.16
N LEU A 208 -3.67 -8.39 19.39
CA LEU A 208 -4.06 -9.76 19.70
C LEU A 208 -5.56 -10.02 19.45
N LEU A 209 -6.40 -9.10 19.88
CA LEU A 209 -7.85 -9.24 19.75
C LEU A 209 -8.37 -9.09 18.33
N THR A 210 -7.76 -8.18 17.55
CA THR A 210 -8.29 -7.80 16.22
C THR A 210 -7.51 -8.37 15.06
N GLY A 211 -6.29 -8.87 15.27
CA GLY A 211 -5.38 -9.29 14.21
C GLY A 211 -5.00 -8.18 13.23
N GLN A 212 -5.29 -6.93 13.58
CA GLN A 212 -5.04 -5.79 12.70
C GLN A 212 -3.55 -5.45 12.61
N ARG A 213 -3.17 -4.84 11.48
CA ARG A 213 -1.80 -4.33 11.31
C ARG A 213 -1.59 -3.09 12.17
N CYS A 214 -0.37 -2.88 12.68
CA CYS A 214 -0.02 -1.67 13.44
C CYS A 214 -0.36 -0.36 12.70
N GLN A 215 -0.29 -0.35 11.36
CA GLN A 215 -0.73 0.79 10.56
C GLN A 215 -2.23 1.07 10.72
N THR A 216 -3.08 0.06 10.85
CA THR A 216 -4.52 0.22 11.11
C THR A 216 -4.72 0.82 12.51
N LEU A 217 -4.05 0.26 13.51
CA LEU A 217 -4.14 0.74 14.89
C LEU A 217 -3.67 2.19 15.03
N SER A 218 -2.59 2.58 14.33
CA SER A 218 -2.09 3.97 14.34
C SER A 218 -3.05 5.00 13.69
N LYS A 219 -4.13 4.53 13.05
CA LYS A 219 -5.17 5.37 12.44
C LYS A 219 -6.49 5.35 13.21
N LEU A 220 -6.55 4.63 14.31
CA LEU A 220 -7.69 4.70 15.21
C LEU A 220 -7.73 6.09 15.85
N ASP A 221 -8.91 6.67 15.85
CA ASP A 221 -9.17 8.00 16.39
C ASP A 221 -10.34 7.89 17.38
N ILE A 222 -10.11 8.30 18.60
CA ILE A 222 -11.13 8.24 19.66
C ILE A 222 -12.32 9.14 19.37
N THR A 223 -12.12 10.22 18.60
CA THR A 223 -13.22 11.13 18.21
C THR A 223 -14.18 10.45 17.23
N LEU A 224 -13.72 9.41 16.53
CA LEU A 224 -14.51 8.59 15.62
C LEU A 224 -14.91 7.25 16.23
N MET A 225 -14.71 7.08 17.54
CA MET A 225 -15.10 5.89 18.29
C MET A 225 -16.53 6.02 18.79
N GLN A 226 -17.30 4.96 18.58
CA GLN A 226 -18.63 4.79 19.17
C GLN A 226 -18.61 3.68 20.20
N LYS A 227 -19.04 3.99 21.43
CA LYS A 227 -19.21 2.99 22.50
C LYS A 227 -20.63 2.47 22.44
N LEU A 228 -20.80 1.20 22.20
CA LEU A 228 -22.07 0.48 22.22
C LEU A 228 -22.10 -0.49 23.41
N PRO A 229 -23.26 -1.02 23.85
CA PRO A 229 -23.38 -1.81 25.09
C PRO A 229 -22.41 -2.99 25.20
N ARG A 230 -21.98 -3.58 24.09
CA ARG A 230 -21.10 -4.77 24.08
C ARG A 230 -19.92 -4.67 23.13
N LYS A 231 -19.71 -3.52 22.48
CA LYS A 231 -18.65 -3.33 21.48
C LYS A 231 -18.23 -1.88 21.36
N TYR A 232 -17.00 -1.69 20.92
CA TYR A 232 -16.48 -0.40 20.45
C TYR A 232 -16.40 -0.45 18.94
N VAL A 233 -16.86 0.59 18.27
CA VAL A 233 -16.78 0.74 16.82
C VAL A 233 -15.86 1.91 16.50
N PHE A 234 -14.81 1.67 15.74
CA PHE A 234 -13.89 2.70 15.27
C PHE A 234 -14.09 2.92 13.78
N THR A 235 -14.42 4.15 13.40
CA THR A 235 -14.48 4.55 12.01
C THR A 235 -13.13 5.09 11.58
N ILE A 236 -12.53 4.51 10.54
CA ILE A 236 -11.22 4.95 10.03
C ILE A 236 -11.43 5.92 8.87
N GLY A 237 -11.23 7.21 9.14
CA GLY A 237 -11.39 8.29 8.15
C GLY A 237 -10.22 8.42 7.16
N LYS A 238 -9.12 7.68 7.34
CA LYS A 238 -7.90 7.79 6.53
C LYS A 238 -7.70 6.55 5.65
N LYS A 239 -7.15 6.74 4.44
CA LYS A 239 -6.78 5.61 3.57
C LYS A 239 -5.79 4.68 4.25
N LEU A 240 -6.11 3.40 4.27
CA LEU A 240 -5.23 2.31 4.69
C LEU A 240 -4.51 1.70 3.47
N LYS A 241 -3.42 0.96 3.72
CA LYS A 241 -2.74 0.19 2.68
C LYS A 241 -3.66 -0.82 1.99
N THR A 242 -4.68 -1.29 2.69
CA THR A 242 -5.66 -2.27 2.21
C THR A 242 -6.90 -1.65 1.58
N THR A 243 -7.09 -0.32 1.65
CA THR A 243 -8.21 0.35 0.99
C THR A 243 -8.10 0.17 -0.52
N ARG A 244 -9.11 -0.42 -1.11
CA ARG A 244 -9.27 -0.61 -2.56
C ARG A 244 -10.41 0.28 -3.06
N PRO A 245 -10.37 0.72 -4.34
CA PRO A 245 -11.56 1.27 -4.98
C PRO A 245 -12.66 0.20 -4.93
N GLY A 246 -13.86 0.61 -4.57
CA GLY A 246 -15.04 -0.26 -4.57
C GLY A 246 -15.47 -0.61 -5.99
#